data_019658500a18458ebfb9092f6ce58034
#
_entry.id   019658500a18458ebfb9092f6ce58034
#
_cell.length_a   1.000
_cell.length_b   1.000
_cell.length_c   1.000
_cell.angle_alpha   90.00
_cell.angle_beta   90.00
_cell.angle_gamma   90.00
#
_symmetry.space_group_name_H-M   'P 1'
#
loop_
_entity.id
_entity.type
_entity.pdbx_description
1 polymer ?
#
loop_
_entity_poly.entity_id
_entity_poly.type
_entity_poly.pdbx_seq_one_letter_code
_entity_poly.pdbx_strand_id
1 'polypeptide(L)'
;MIQKSKGILIVLSGFSGSGKGTIMKELMKKYSEQYALSISATTRSPRPGETDGVEYFFKTKEEFEKMIADDELIEYAKYVDNYYGTPKAYVEEQLAAGKDVILEIEIQGALKVKEKFPDTLL
;
A
#
# COMPACT_ATOMS: atom_id res chain seq x y z
N MET A 1 29.91 -7.05 11.51
CA MET A 1 29.20 -6.36 10.42
C MET A 1 27.73 -6.29 10.73
N ILE A 2 27.19 -5.08 10.65
CA ILE A 2 25.79 -4.89 10.93
C ILE A 2 25.00 -5.19 9.64
N GLN A 3 24.17 -6.22 9.69
CA GLN A 3 23.30 -6.53 8.60
C GLN A 3 22.15 -5.55 8.59
N LYS A 4 21.88 -4.97 7.42
CA LYS A 4 20.73 -4.10 7.28
C LYS A 4 19.47 -4.93 7.45
N SER A 5 18.71 -4.64 8.48
CA SER A 5 17.45 -5.34 8.71
C SER A 5 16.41 -4.91 7.69
N LYS A 6 15.41 -5.74 7.51
CA LYS A 6 14.27 -5.38 6.68
C LYS A 6 13.60 -4.12 7.22
N GLY A 7 12.97 -3.36 6.36
CA GLY A 7 12.16 -2.24 6.76
C GLY A 7 10.92 -2.70 7.53
N ILE A 8 10.25 -1.77 8.14
CA ILE A 8 9.01 -2.05 8.87
C ILE A 8 7.81 -1.54 8.05
N LEU A 9 6.69 -2.19 8.25
CA LEU A 9 5.44 -1.81 7.63
C LEU A 9 4.70 -0.85 8.55
N ILE A 10 4.40 0.34 8.04
CA ILE A 10 3.74 1.39 8.80
C ILE A 10 2.38 1.65 8.16
N VAL A 11 1.33 1.62 8.97
CA VAL A 11 -0.02 1.88 8.46
C VAL A 11 -0.52 3.20 9.04
N LEU A 12 -0.88 4.11 8.15
CA LEU A 12 -1.56 5.35 8.50
C LEU A 12 -3.03 5.18 8.16
N SER A 13 -3.87 5.29 9.16
CA SER A 13 -5.31 5.25 8.94
C SER A 13 -5.93 6.56 9.40
N GLY A 14 -7.03 6.95 8.75
CA GLY A 14 -7.67 8.20 9.06
C GLY A 14 -8.66 8.57 7.98
N PHE A 15 -9.37 9.65 8.22
CA PHE A 15 -10.34 10.13 7.26
C PHE A 15 -9.66 10.86 6.11
N SER A 16 -10.24 10.71 4.93
CA SER A 16 -9.83 11.47 3.76
C SER A 16 -9.97 12.97 4.09
N GLY A 17 -8.97 13.74 3.70
CA GLY A 17 -8.98 15.19 3.95
C GLY A 17 -8.43 15.63 5.29
N SER A 18 -7.88 14.72 6.09
CA SER A 18 -7.31 15.04 7.40
C SER A 18 -5.89 15.61 7.35
N GLY A 19 -5.40 15.97 6.17
CA GLY A 19 -4.02 16.43 6.00
C GLY A 19 -2.99 15.32 5.83
N LYS A 20 -3.46 14.09 5.84
CA LYS A 20 -2.60 12.91 5.71
C LYS A 20 -1.78 12.93 4.41
N GLY A 21 -2.41 13.30 3.30
CA GLY A 21 -1.72 13.36 2.00
C GLY A 21 -0.58 14.37 1.98
N THR A 22 -0.75 15.51 2.65
CA THR A 22 0.28 16.54 2.74
C THR A 22 1.46 16.04 3.55
N ILE A 23 1.19 15.38 4.68
CA ILE A 23 2.23 14.80 5.53
C ILE A 23 3.02 13.75 4.74
N MET A 24 2.33 12.91 3.98
CA MET A 24 2.97 11.87 3.18
C MET A 24 3.90 12.48 2.12
N LYS A 25 3.46 13.52 1.44
CA LYS A 25 4.28 14.20 0.43
C LYS A 25 5.55 14.76 1.04
N GLU A 26 5.45 15.37 2.21
CA GLU A 26 6.61 15.93 2.92
C GLU A 26 7.59 14.84 3.33
N LEU A 27 7.10 13.72 3.86
CA LEU A 27 7.93 12.60 4.25
C LEU A 27 8.67 12.01 3.06
N MET A 28 7.97 11.77 1.96
CA MET A 28 8.56 11.19 0.77
C MET A 28 9.60 12.13 0.15
N LYS A 29 9.36 13.42 0.20
CA LYS A 29 10.29 14.42 -0.31
C LYS A 29 11.60 14.42 0.49
N LYS A 30 11.53 14.31 1.81
CA LYS A 30 12.70 14.36 2.69
C LYS A 30 13.42 13.02 2.80
N TYR A 31 12.68 11.93 2.78
CA TYR A 31 13.21 10.61 3.14
C TYR A 31 12.91 9.54 2.10
N SER A 32 12.94 9.90 0.83
CA SER A 32 12.62 8.99 -0.27
C SER A 32 13.51 7.75 -0.32
N GLU A 33 14.70 7.81 0.25
CA GLU A 33 15.60 6.66 0.32
C GLU A 33 15.26 5.70 1.46
N GLN A 34 14.58 6.20 2.50
CA GLN A 34 14.25 5.42 3.70
C GLN A 34 12.83 4.89 3.68
N TYR A 35 11.93 5.58 2.99
CA TYR A 35 10.52 5.25 2.98
C TYR A 35 10.05 4.95 1.56
N ALA A 36 9.10 4.06 1.46
CA ALA A 36 8.39 3.79 0.21
C ALA A 36 6.90 3.84 0.48
N LEU A 37 6.18 4.55 -0.38
CA LEU A 37 4.73 4.58 -0.29
C LEU A 37 4.16 3.38 -1.02
N SER A 38 3.29 2.62 -0.34
CA SER A 38 2.64 1.49 -0.99
C SER A 38 1.69 1.99 -2.07
N ILE A 39 1.72 1.31 -3.21
CA ILE A 39 0.82 1.63 -4.32
C ILE A 39 -0.25 0.53 -4.36
N SER A 40 -1.50 0.94 -4.20
CA SER A 40 -2.62 -0.01 -4.19
C SER A 40 -3.03 -0.39 -5.60
N ALA A 41 -3.60 -1.59 -5.74
CA ALA A 41 -4.24 -2.02 -6.97
C ALA A 41 -5.73 -1.65 -6.90
N THR A 42 -6.32 -1.33 -8.03
CA THR A 42 -7.74 -1.00 -8.11
C THR A 42 -8.32 -1.40 -9.45
N THR A 43 -9.61 -1.68 -9.46
CA THR A 43 -10.35 -1.90 -10.70
C THR A 43 -10.99 -0.63 -11.24
N ARG A 44 -10.86 0.48 -10.50
CA ARG A 44 -11.33 1.79 -10.96
C ARG A 44 -10.53 2.24 -12.18
N SER A 45 -11.21 2.83 -13.14
CA SER A 45 -10.52 3.39 -14.31
C SER A 45 -9.68 4.59 -13.92
N PRO A 46 -8.53 4.78 -14.59
CA PRO A 46 -7.68 5.96 -14.32
C PRO A 46 -8.43 7.25 -14.60
N ARG A 47 -8.19 8.24 -13.75
CA ARG A 47 -8.68 9.60 -13.97
C ARG A 47 -7.65 10.39 -14.76
N PRO A 48 -8.04 11.53 -15.37
CA PRO A 48 -7.06 12.36 -16.07
C PRO A 48 -5.88 12.72 -15.17
N GLY A 49 -4.69 12.54 -15.69
CA GLY A 49 -3.47 12.81 -14.94
C GLY A 49 -2.95 11.64 -14.10
N GLU A 50 -3.71 10.56 -14.00
CA GLU A 50 -3.25 9.37 -13.27
C GLU A 50 -2.51 8.42 -14.20
N THR A 51 -1.47 7.78 -13.65
CA THR A 51 -0.63 6.87 -14.42
C THR A 51 -0.52 5.54 -13.69
N ASP A 52 -0.62 4.46 -14.46
CA ASP A 52 -0.45 3.11 -13.90
C ASP A 52 0.91 2.98 -13.22
N GLY A 53 0.91 2.45 -12.00
CA GLY A 53 2.12 2.26 -11.23
C GLY A 53 2.56 3.49 -10.44
N VAL A 54 1.83 4.60 -10.53
CA VAL A 54 2.11 5.83 -9.78
C VAL A 54 1.07 6.06 -8.71
N GLU A 55 -0.18 6.38 -9.09
CA GLU A 55 -1.26 6.54 -8.12
C GLU A 55 -1.83 5.20 -7.70
N TYR A 56 -2.00 4.30 -8.67
CA TYR A 56 -2.52 2.95 -8.48
C TYR A 56 -1.92 2.03 -9.52
N PHE A 57 -1.98 0.72 -9.24
CA PHE A 57 -1.86 -0.29 -10.27
C PHE A 57 -3.29 -0.53 -10.78
N PHE A 58 -3.58 -0.07 -11.98
CA PHE A 58 -4.93 -0.20 -12.55
C PHE A 58 -5.10 -1.58 -13.18
N LYS A 59 -6.05 -2.34 -12.65
CA LYS A 59 -6.30 -3.71 -13.06
C LYS A 59 -7.71 -3.86 -13.58
N THR A 60 -7.93 -4.88 -14.43
CA THR A 60 -9.29 -5.28 -14.79
C THR A 60 -9.88 -6.04 -13.59
N LYS A 61 -11.20 -6.18 -13.59
CA LYS A 61 -11.88 -6.95 -12.57
C LYS A 61 -11.36 -8.39 -12.54
N GLU A 62 -11.17 -8.99 -13.70
CA GLU A 62 -10.66 -10.35 -13.84
C GLU A 62 -9.25 -10.48 -13.30
N GLU A 63 -8.38 -9.53 -13.60
CA GLU A 63 -7.02 -9.50 -13.06
C GLU A 63 -7.01 -9.39 -11.54
N PHE A 64 -7.85 -8.53 -11.00
CA PHE A 64 -7.93 -8.33 -9.56
C PHE A 64 -8.45 -9.60 -8.86
N GLU A 65 -9.47 -10.22 -9.43
CA GLU A 65 -10.02 -11.47 -8.88
C GLU A 65 -8.98 -12.59 -8.89
N LYS A 66 -8.14 -12.63 -9.92
CA LYS A 66 -7.04 -13.58 -9.97
C LYS A 66 -6.02 -13.31 -8.87
N MET A 67 -5.72 -12.04 -8.60
CA MET A 67 -4.82 -11.68 -7.51
C MET A 67 -5.36 -12.14 -6.16
N ILE A 68 -6.67 -12.05 -5.96
CA ILE A 68 -7.31 -12.57 -4.75
C ILE A 68 -7.13 -14.08 -4.66
N ALA A 69 -7.42 -14.79 -5.74
CA ALA A 69 -7.36 -16.24 -5.78
C ALA A 69 -5.93 -16.75 -5.55
N ASP A 70 -4.94 -16.04 -6.03
CA ASP A 70 -3.52 -16.39 -5.90
C ASP A 70 -2.88 -15.86 -4.62
N ASP A 71 -3.66 -15.27 -3.73
CA ASP A 71 -3.19 -14.69 -2.46
C ASP A 71 -2.07 -13.65 -2.66
N GLU A 72 -2.24 -12.82 -3.67
CA GLU A 72 -1.25 -11.78 -4.01
C GLU A 72 -1.50 -10.44 -3.34
N LEU A 73 -2.55 -10.34 -2.51
CA LEU A 73 -2.91 -9.12 -1.81
C LEU A 73 -2.78 -9.30 -0.30
N ILE A 74 -2.20 -8.31 0.37
CA ILE A 74 -2.11 -8.30 1.83
C ILE A 74 -3.50 -8.09 2.41
N GLU A 75 -4.25 -7.16 1.85
CA GLU A 75 -5.63 -6.91 2.19
C GLU A 75 -6.35 -6.38 0.95
N TYR A 76 -7.64 -6.53 0.93
CA TYR A 76 -8.45 -5.94 -0.14
C TYR A 76 -9.87 -5.68 0.35
N ALA A 77 -10.56 -4.79 -0.33
CA ALA A 77 -11.94 -4.47 -0.04
C ALA A 77 -12.64 -3.99 -1.30
N LYS A 78 -13.95 -4.21 -1.36
CA LYS A 78 -14.77 -3.66 -2.42
C LYS A 78 -15.45 -2.40 -1.89
N TYR A 79 -15.26 -1.31 -2.61
CA TYR A 79 -15.83 -0.03 -2.23
C TYR A 79 -16.61 0.52 -3.40
N VAL A 80 -17.91 0.75 -3.20
CA VAL A 80 -18.86 1.07 -4.25
C VAL A 80 -18.85 -0.07 -5.27
N ASP A 81 -18.36 0.15 -6.48
CA ASP A 81 -18.33 -0.86 -7.52
C ASP A 81 -16.92 -1.33 -7.87
N ASN A 82 -15.93 -0.87 -7.11
CA ASN A 82 -14.53 -1.15 -7.43
C ASN A 82 -13.82 -1.83 -6.28
N TYR A 83 -12.85 -2.68 -6.64
CA TYR A 83 -11.95 -3.28 -5.67
C TYR A 83 -10.75 -2.38 -5.44
N TYR A 84 -10.23 -2.44 -4.22
CA TYR A 84 -8.97 -1.79 -3.83
C TYR A 84 -8.21 -2.77 -2.96
N GLY A 85 -6.92 -2.90 -3.17
CA GLY A 85 -6.12 -3.82 -2.38
C GLY A 85 -4.65 -3.47 -2.40
N THR A 86 -3.90 -4.06 -1.48
CA THR A 86 -2.48 -3.83 -1.33
C THR A 86 -1.70 -5.02 -1.89
N PRO A 87 -0.97 -4.85 -3.00
CA PRO A 87 -0.18 -5.93 -3.58
C PRO A 87 0.94 -6.36 -2.62
N LYS A 88 0.99 -7.65 -2.34
CA LYS A 88 1.96 -8.22 -1.40
C LYS A 88 3.38 -8.14 -1.94
N ALA A 89 3.58 -8.50 -3.20
CA ALA A 89 4.91 -8.56 -3.80
C ALA A 89 5.62 -7.22 -3.78
N TYR A 90 4.91 -6.14 -4.10
CA TYR A 90 5.48 -4.80 -4.08
C TYR A 90 5.94 -4.40 -2.68
N VAL A 91 5.10 -4.66 -1.68
CA VAL A 91 5.43 -4.34 -0.30
C VAL A 91 6.62 -5.14 0.18
N GLU A 92 6.63 -6.45 -0.09
CA GLU A 92 7.74 -7.31 0.32
C GLU A 92 9.05 -6.92 -0.34
N GLU A 93 9.00 -6.52 -1.61
CA GLU A 93 10.18 -6.06 -2.34
C GLU A 93 10.79 -4.81 -1.68
N GLN A 94 9.95 -3.85 -1.33
CA GLN A 94 10.43 -2.62 -0.69
C GLN A 94 10.96 -2.88 0.72
N LEU A 95 10.30 -3.74 1.47
CA LEU A 95 10.78 -4.12 2.81
C LEU A 95 12.12 -4.84 2.72
N ALA A 96 12.28 -5.74 1.76
CA ALA A 96 13.52 -6.47 1.56
C ALA A 96 14.67 -5.54 1.16
N ALA A 97 14.35 -4.42 0.49
CA ALA A 97 15.34 -3.40 0.15
C ALA A 97 15.73 -2.54 1.35
N GLY A 98 15.13 -2.78 2.52
CA GLY A 98 15.43 -2.05 3.74
C GLY A 98 14.66 -0.76 3.91
N LYS A 99 13.65 -0.54 3.08
CA LYS A 99 12.81 0.65 3.20
C LYS A 99 11.62 0.38 4.11
N ASP A 100 11.22 1.40 4.85
CA ASP A 100 9.98 1.34 5.62
C ASP A 100 8.84 1.66 4.67
N VAL A 101 7.85 0.78 4.61
CA VAL A 101 6.72 0.94 3.69
C VAL A 101 5.52 1.53 4.41
N ILE A 102 4.95 2.56 3.83
CA ILE A 102 3.82 3.26 4.42
C ILE A 102 2.56 2.97 3.60
N LEU A 103 1.53 2.47 4.28
CA LEU A 103 0.22 2.20 3.70
C LEU A 103 -0.78 3.22 4.23
N GLU A 104 -1.56 3.80 3.33
CA GLU A 104 -2.70 4.63 3.70
C GLU A 104 -3.97 3.83 3.46
N ILE A 105 -4.53 3.24 4.51
CA ILE A 105 -5.73 2.41 4.42
C ILE A 105 -6.63 2.65 5.62
N GLU A 106 -7.87 2.18 5.51
CA GLU A 106 -8.82 2.29 6.62
C GLU A 106 -8.45 1.33 7.76
N ILE A 107 -8.98 1.61 8.94
CA ILE A 107 -8.64 0.84 10.15
C ILE A 107 -8.92 -0.65 10.00
N GLN A 108 -9.99 -1.02 9.31
CA GLN A 108 -10.32 -2.43 9.11
C GLN A 108 -9.24 -3.14 8.29
N GLY A 109 -8.74 -2.47 7.24
CA GLY A 109 -7.64 -3.00 6.45
C GLY A 109 -6.35 -3.05 7.27
N ALA A 110 -6.13 -2.05 8.10
CA ALA A 110 -4.95 -1.98 8.97
C ALA A 110 -4.89 -3.19 9.90
N LEU A 111 -6.01 -3.59 10.46
CA LEU A 111 -6.07 -4.76 11.35
C LEU A 111 -5.74 -6.04 10.58
N LYS A 112 -6.21 -6.17 9.36
CA LYS A 112 -5.89 -7.33 8.50
C LYS A 112 -4.40 -7.39 8.18
N VAL A 113 -3.79 -6.23 7.91
CA VAL A 113 -2.36 -6.15 7.65
C VAL A 113 -1.57 -6.57 8.88
N LYS A 114 -1.97 -6.09 10.06
CA LYS A 114 -1.31 -6.43 11.32
C LYS A 114 -1.36 -7.93 11.59
N GLU A 115 -2.45 -8.57 11.20
CA GLU A 115 -2.62 -10.01 11.35
C GLU A 115 -1.61 -10.79 10.52
N LYS A 116 -1.36 -10.36 9.29
CA LYS A 116 -0.41 -11.00 8.37
C LYS A 116 1.04 -10.59 8.63
N PHE A 117 1.25 -9.38 9.12
CA PHE A 117 2.56 -8.83 9.42
C PHE A 117 2.54 -8.29 10.85
N PRO A 118 2.76 -9.17 11.86
CA PRO A 118 2.61 -8.77 13.27
C PRO A 118 3.50 -7.61 13.71
N ASP A 119 4.62 -7.40 13.02
CA ASP A 119 5.54 -6.31 13.35
C ASP A 119 5.12 -4.97 12.78
N THR A 120 3.95 -4.91 12.15
CA THR A 120 3.42 -3.67 11.58
C THR A 120 3.17 -2.62 12.66
N LEU A 121 3.62 -1.41 12.39
CA LEU A 121 3.37 -0.26 13.25
C LEU A 121 2.07 0.43 12.81
N LEU A 122 1.15 0.58 13.74
CA LEU A 122 -0.13 1.23 13.46
C LEU A 122 -0.14 2.67 13.94
#